data_cb49bb1b2e4fe381bc1f0bfe8c198122
#
_entry.id   cb49bb1b2e4fe381bc1f0bfe8c198122
#
_cell.length_a   1.000
_cell.length_b   1.000
_cell.length_c   1.000
_cell.angle_alpha   90.00
_cell.angle_beta   90.00
_cell.angle_gamma   90.00
#
_symmetry.space_group_name_H-M   'P 1'
#
loop_
_entity.id
_entity.type
_entity.pdbx_description
1 polymer ?
#
loop_
_entity_poly.entity_id
_entity_poly.type
_entity_poly.pdbx_seq_one_letter_code
_entity_poly.pdbx_strand_id
1 'polypeptide(L)'
;MLYPHKISLSVPRSWAQCTKEQLERIAAELIAEQTAASFVPQDMTVLKVRLFFAFARLRIVGQSEAEGDEDKYFLCVSESKENALPFPVYAWQVSSWIEKELAWLDQPCTGLVALPYPTVRLRKNLFQRKKFYGPQVLMQDFSWQRYRLVQDYLQLYYRQQNMLVALGRKNMRRKKNRQAFVEQMKKATETRSVFLSLLFLAERKVLDKDTGRRKKTVSYDYSACVENAQYFNRFDEIKFQVVLMWWTGIMTYLQTKFPHVFKTTDVKANAKVNPLEVYARMAATMEKHIGIDEERLNNENFHIVLQHMEDIAVTNEEYEKIKRK
;
A
#
# COMPACT_ATOMS: atom_id res chain seq x y z
N MET A 1 15.87 -41.41 21.19
CA MET A 1 15.31 -40.16 21.77
C MET A 1 15.79 -39.00 20.95
N LEU A 2 14.92 -38.39 20.14
CA LEU A 2 15.21 -37.18 19.42
C LEU A 2 15.10 -36.04 20.44
N TYR A 3 16.19 -35.35 20.72
CA TYR A 3 16.16 -34.16 21.56
C TYR A 3 15.22 -33.13 20.94
N PRO A 4 14.32 -32.51 21.71
CA PRO A 4 13.45 -31.47 21.19
C PRO A 4 14.32 -30.30 20.74
N HIS A 5 14.47 -30.14 19.45
CA HIS A 5 15.13 -28.95 18.90
C HIS A 5 14.29 -27.73 19.23
N LYS A 6 14.82 -26.89 20.11
CA LYS A 6 14.16 -25.62 20.44
C LYS A 6 14.37 -24.66 19.26
N ILE A 7 13.32 -24.41 18.51
CA ILE A 7 13.34 -23.46 17.39
C ILE A 7 12.94 -22.11 17.95
N SER A 8 13.84 -21.15 17.87
CA SER A 8 13.53 -19.75 18.18
C SER A 8 13.03 -19.07 16.90
N LEU A 9 11.76 -18.69 16.88
CA LEU A 9 11.14 -18.04 15.75
C LEU A 9 11.12 -16.52 15.98
N SER A 10 11.67 -15.75 15.04
CA SER A 10 11.56 -14.30 15.02
C SER A 10 10.47 -13.90 14.02
N VAL A 11 9.21 -14.11 14.41
CA VAL A 11 8.05 -13.75 13.59
C VAL A 11 7.49 -12.41 14.06
N PRO A 12 7.22 -11.44 13.16
CA PRO A 12 6.56 -10.20 13.54
C PRO A 12 5.12 -10.50 14.00
N ARG A 13 4.65 -9.79 15.01
CA ARG A 13 3.30 -9.95 15.59
C ARG A 13 2.32 -8.87 15.14
N SER A 14 2.75 -7.96 14.30
CA SER A 14 1.94 -6.90 13.72
C SER A 14 2.63 -6.30 12.50
N TRP A 15 1.88 -5.60 11.68
CA TRP A 15 2.40 -4.84 10.55
C TRP A 15 3.46 -3.80 10.95
N ALA A 16 3.30 -3.17 12.11
CA ALA A 16 4.23 -2.16 12.63
C ALA A 16 5.59 -2.73 13.04
N GLN A 17 5.66 -4.04 13.34
CA GLN A 17 6.90 -4.71 13.74
C GLN A 17 7.66 -5.30 12.55
N CYS A 18 7.06 -5.32 11.36
CA CYS A 18 7.71 -5.86 10.18
C CYS A 18 8.94 -5.03 9.79
N THR A 19 10.07 -5.70 9.59
CA THR A 19 11.21 -5.09 8.91
C THR A 19 10.90 -4.86 7.43
N LYS A 20 11.70 -4.04 6.77
CA LYS A 20 11.57 -3.80 5.34
C LYS A 20 11.65 -5.11 4.53
N GLU A 21 12.58 -5.99 4.86
CA GLU A 21 12.78 -7.28 4.22
C GLU A 21 11.57 -8.20 4.39
N GLN A 22 10.95 -8.18 5.58
CA GLN A 22 9.72 -8.94 5.84
C GLN A 22 8.53 -8.38 5.05
N LEU A 23 8.39 -7.06 4.95
CA LEU A 23 7.37 -6.44 4.10
C LEU A 23 7.58 -6.77 2.61
N GLU A 24 8.82 -6.72 2.13
CA GLU A 24 9.15 -7.11 0.74
C GLU A 24 8.85 -8.60 0.49
N ARG A 25 9.08 -9.47 1.48
CA ARG A 25 8.72 -10.89 1.38
C ARG A 25 7.22 -11.10 1.34
N ILE A 26 6.45 -10.46 2.21
CA ILE A 26 4.98 -10.51 2.17
C ILE A 26 4.48 -10.02 0.80
N ALA A 27 5.01 -8.90 0.31
CA ALA A 27 4.64 -8.35 -0.98
C ALA A 27 4.93 -9.32 -2.15
N ALA A 28 6.08 -10.00 -2.12
CA ALA A 28 6.45 -10.99 -3.13
C ALA A 28 5.49 -12.18 -3.15
N GLU A 29 5.11 -12.71 -1.99
CA GLU A 29 4.14 -13.81 -1.89
C GLU A 29 2.73 -13.37 -2.32
N LEU A 30 2.30 -12.15 -1.97
CA LEU A 30 1.03 -11.59 -2.44
C LEU A 30 0.99 -11.45 -3.97
N ILE A 31 2.07 -10.99 -4.61
CA ILE A 31 2.18 -10.90 -6.06
C ILE A 31 2.12 -12.31 -6.68
N ALA A 32 2.83 -13.28 -6.11
CA ALA A 32 2.83 -14.65 -6.59
C ALA A 32 1.43 -15.27 -6.52
N GLU A 33 0.69 -15.05 -5.44
CA GLU A 33 -0.70 -15.50 -5.28
C GLU A 33 -1.64 -14.82 -6.28
N GLN A 34 -1.50 -13.50 -6.49
CA GLN A 34 -2.29 -12.78 -7.51
C GLN A 34 -2.06 -13.32 -8.92
N THR A 35 -0.84 -13.72 -9.24
CA THR A 35 -0.48 -14.30 -10.54
C THR A 35 -1.04 -15.73 -10.68
N ALA A 36 -1.05 -16.50 -9.59
CA ALA A 36 -1.64 -17.84 -9.55
C ALA A 36 -3.18 -17.80 -9.47
N ALA A 37 -3.75 -16.83 -8.77
CA ALA A 37 -5.19 -16.66 -8.54
C ALA A 37 -6.00 -16.32 -9.80
N SER A 38 -5.35 -16.08 -10.94
CA SER A 38 -6.09 -16.12 -12.22
C SER A 38 -6.75 -17.48 -12.47
N PHE A 39 -6.43 -18.51 -11.70
CA PHE A 39 -6.94 -19.89 -11.83
C PHE A 39 -7.46 -20.53 -10.54
N VAL A 40 -7.13 -19.98 -9.33
CA VAL A 40 -7.51 -20.58 -8.02
C VAL A 40 -7.95 -19.49 -7.06
N PRO A 41 -8.96 -19.71 -6.20
CA PRO A 41 -9.32 -18.76 -5.13
C PRO A 41 -8.12 -18.47 -4.23
N GLN A 42 -7.95 -17.23 -3.83
CA GLN A 42 -6.88 -16.79 -2.95
C GLN A 42 -7.01 -17.47 -1.59
N ASP A 43 -6.10 -18.38 -1.28
CA ASP A 43 -6.07 -19.08 0.00
C ASP A 43 -5.03 -18.42 0.92
N MET A 44 -5.54 -17.62 1.88
CA MET A 44 -4.70 -16.95 2.88
C MET A 44 -3.93 -17.94 3.76
N THR A 45 -4.40 -19.16 3.92
CA THR A 45 -3.72 -20.21 4.68
C THR A 45 -2.42 -20.61 4.01
N VAL A 46 -2.44 -20.81 2.69
CA VAL A 46 -1.24 -21.12 1.90
C VAL A 46 -0.21 -19.99 2.00
N LEU A 47 -0.66 -18.74 1.88
CA LEU A 47 0.19 -17.57 2.06
C LEU A 47 0.86 -17.57 3.44
N LYS A 48 0.08 -17.77 4.50
CA LYS A 48 0.60 -17.81 5.88
C LYS A 48 1.59 -18.94 6.09
N VAL A 49 1.35 -20.14 5.53
CA VAL A 49 2.28 -21.26 5.60
C VAL A 49 3.63 -20.87 4.96
N ARG A 50 3.62 -20.31 3.77
CA ARG A 50 4.85 -19.88 3.09
C ARG A 50 5.60 -18.81 3.88
N LEU A 51 4.87 -17.80 4.39
CA LEU A 51 5.45 -16.74 5.21
C LEU A 51 6.00 -17.27 6.53
N PHE A 52 5.32 -18.23 7.16
CA PHE A 52 5.80 -18.89 8.37
C PHE A 52 7.19 -19.50 8.16
N PHE A 53 7.35 -20.35 7.14
CA PHE A 53 8.65 -20.95 6.83
C PHE A 53 9.72 -19.91 6.48
N ALA A 54 9.36 -18.88 5.72
CA ALA A 54 10.26 -17.80 5.36
C ALA A 54 10.74 -17.00 6.58
N PHE A 55 9.83 -16.62 7.49
CA PHE A 55 10.18 -15.88 8.71
C PHE A 55 10.96 -16.74 9.70
N ALA A 56 10.60 -18.01 9.81
CA ALA A 56 11.32 -18.98 10.62
C ALA A 56 12.70 -19.34 10.05
N ARG A 57 13.02 -18.89 8.82
CA ARG A 57 14.23 -19.28 8.07
C ARG A 57 14.39 -20.79 7.98
N LEU A 58 13.30 -21.47 7.66
CA LEU A 58 13.24 -22.90 7.49
C LEU A 58 13.04 -23.24 6.01
N ARG A 59 13.86 -24.14 5.50
CA ARG A 59 13.73 -24.70 4.16
C ARG A 59 13.19 -26.13 4.26
N ILE A 60 12.08 -26.39 3.58
CA ILE A 60 11.53 -27.74 3.47
C ILE A 60 12.42 -28.54 2.52
N VAL A 61 12.91 -29.70 2.97
CA VAL A 61 13.75 -30.62 2.18
C VAL A 61 13.04 -31.94 1.92
N GLY A 62 11.90 -32.19 2.56
CA GLY A 62 11.06 -33.38 2.38
C GLY A 62 9.76 -33.25 3.14
N GLN A 63 8.87 -34.21 2.93
CA GLN A 63 7.61 -34.33 3.66
C GLN A 63 7.33 -35.81 3.96
N SER A 64 6.54 -36.09 5.02
CA SER A 64 6.10 -37.44 5.31
C SER A 64 5.04 -37.90 4.31
N GLU A 65 5.02 -39.19 3.99
CA GLU A 65 3.98 -39.84 3.19
C GLU A 65 2.86 -40.45 4.07
N ALA A 66 2.79 -40.05 5.35
CA ALA A 66 1.79 -40.60 6.28
C ALA A 66 0.36 -40.30 5.84
N GLU A 67 -0.53 -41.28 5.91
CA GLU A 67 -1.95 -41.14 5.52
C GLU A 67 -2.78 -40.36 6.55
N GLY A 68 -2.36 -40.27 7.81
CA GLY A 68 -3.04 -39.54 8.89
C GLY A 68 -2.59 -38.09 9.00
N ASP A 69 -3.51 -37.12 9.26
CA ASP A 69 -3.17 -35.73 9.39
C ASP A 69 -2.31 -35.39 10.61
N GLU A 70 -2.42 -36.17 11.69
CA GLU A 70 -1.66 -35.98 12.93
C GLU A 70 -0.18 -36.32 12.77
N ASP A 71 0.16 -37.25 11.88
CA ASP A 71 1.52 -37.72 11.63
C ASP A 71 2.21 -37.02 10.46
N LYS A 72 1.51 -36.10 9.76
CA LYS A 72 2.11 -35.35 8.67
C LYS A 72 3.14 -34.38 9.21
N TYR A 73 4.35 -34.42 8.65
CA TYR A 73 5.40 -33.46 8.97
C TYR A 73 6.17 -33.02 7.72
N PHE A 74 6.76 -31.84 7.83
CA PHE A 74 7.74 -31.32 6.90
C PHE A 74 9.13 -31.58 7.47
N LEU A 75 10.02 -32.17 6.68
CA LEU A 75 11.43 -32.28 7.04
C LEU A 75 12.09 -30.95 6.70
N CYS A 76 12.55 -30.23 7.70
CA CYS A 76 13.04 -28.88 7.59
C CYS A 76 14.52 -28.76 7.96
N VAL A 77 15.22 -27.83 7.30
CA VAL A 77 16.60 -27.45 7.62
C VAL A 77 16.61 -25.97 7.95
N SER A 78 17.32 -25.59 9.00
CA SER A 78 17.52 -24.18 9.34
C SER A 78 18.50 -23.53 8.36
N GLU A 79 18.07 -22.44 7.72
CA GLU A 79 18.93 -21.65 6.80
C GLU A 79 19.98 -20.81 7.55
N SER A 80 19.84 -20.68 8.87
CA SER A 80 20.77 -19.89 9.71
C SER A 80 22.04 -20.67 10.12
N LYS A 81 22.11 -21.98 9.84
CA LYS A 81 23.24 -22.82 10.22
C LYS A 81 23.75 -23.57 9.00
N GLU A 82 25.03 -23.39 8.66
CA GLU A 82 25.71 -24.28 7.73
C GLU A 82 25.77 -25.69 8.30
N ASN A 83 25.41 -26.69 7.51
CA ASN A 83 25.33 -28.11 7.92
C ASN A 83 24.29 -28.45 9.01
N ALA A 84 23.19 -27.72 9.07
CA ALA A 84 22.09 -28.09 9.97
C ALA A 84 21.49 -29.44 9.58
N LEU A 85 21.34 -30.34 10.55
CA LEU A 85 20.66 -31.61 10.30
C LEU A 85 19.15 -31.36 10.08
N PRO A 86 18.51 -32.10 9.17
CA PRO A 86 17.08 -32.05 8.99
C PRO A 86 16.35 -32.48 10.27
N PHE A 87 15.24 -31.81 10.57
CA PHE A 87 14.36 -32.12 11.70
C PHE A 87 12.89 -32.04 11.29
N PRO A 88 11.99 -32.82 11.90
CA PRO A 88 10.59 -32.80 11.58
C PRO A 88 9.89 -31.57 12.21
N VAL A 89 9.00 -30.96 11.43
CA VAL A 89 8.05 -29.92 11.85
C VAL A 89 6.66 -30.43 11.51
N TYR A 90 5.85 -30.75 12.51
CA TYR A 90 4.55 -31.35 12.31
C TYR A 90 3.53 -30.33 11.76
N ALA A 91 2.64 -30.79 10.89
CA ALA A 91 1.64 -29.93 10.25
C ALA A 91 0.74 -29.22 11.28
N TRP A 92 0.33 -29.93 12.35
CA TRP A 92 -0.45 -29.34 13.44
C TRP A 92 0.29 -28.23 14.20
N GLN A 93 1.62 -28.32 14.34
CA GLN A 93 2.42 -27.26 14.93
C GLN A 93 2.40 -26.02 14.05
N VAL A 94 2.58 -26.20 12.73
CA VAL A 94 2.52 -25.09 11.77
C VAL A 94 1.15 -24.41 11.82
N SER A 95 0.06 -25.17 11.82
CA SER A 95 -1.30 -24.62 11.93
C SER A 95 -1.49 -23.81 13.22
N SER A 96 -1.10 -24.38 14.37
CA SER A 96 -1.21 -23.70 15.67
C SER A 96 -0.37 -22.41 15.73
N TRP A 97 0.81 -22.40 15.14
CA TRP A 97 1.66 -21.20 15.11
C TRP A 97 1.12 -20.14 14.15
N ILE A 98 0.59 -20.55 12.99
CA ILE A 98 -0.03 -19.63 12.03
C ILE A 98 -1.24 -18.92 12.65
N GLU A 99 -2.09 -19.65 13.33
CA GLU A 99 -3.25 -19.10 14.03
C GLU A 99 -2.87 -18.09 15.12
N LYS A 100 -1.79 -18.36 15.85
CA LYS A 100 -1.31 -17.51 16.94
C LYS A 100 -0.49 -16.30 16.46
N GLU A 101 0.52 -16.59 15.66
CA GLU A 101 1.59 -15.61 15.38
C GLU A 101 1.32 -14.82 14.07
N LEU A 102 0.50 -15.35 13.16
CA LEU A 102 0.20 -14.73 11.86
C LEU A 102 -1.27 -14.31 11.69
N ALA A 103 -2.08 -14.36 12.76
CA ALA A 103 -3.48 -13.90 12.71
C ALA A 103 -3.61 -12.41 12.29
N TRP A 104 -2.60 -11.59 12.59
CA TRP A 104 -2.59 -10.18 12.22
C TRP A 104 -2.54 -9.94 10.70
N LEU A 105 -2.13 -10.93 9.89
CA LEU A 105 -2.16 -10.84 8.42
C LEU A 105 -3.59 -10.80 7.86
N ASP A 106 -4.59 -11.27 8.60
CA ASP A 106 -6.01 -11.21 8.20
C ASP A 106 -6.59 -9.80 8.37
N GLN A 107 -5.88 -8.95 9.10
CA GLN A 107 -6.33 -7.57 9.34
C GLN A 107 -5.70 -6.63 8.30
N PRO A 108 -6.36 -5.50 7.98
CA PRO A 108 -5.75 -4.47 7.15
C PRO A 108 -4.44 -4.02 7.79
N CYS A 109 -3.51 -3.50 6.98
CA CYS A 109 -2.12 -3.14 7.36
C CYS A 109 -2.02 -2.12 8.52
N THR A 110 -2.76 -2.35 9.59
CA THR A 110 -2.91 -1.47 10.75
C THR A 110 -1.58 -1.21 11.42
N GLY A 111 -1.27 0.07 11.66
CA GLY A 111 -0.01 0.48 12.28
C GLY A 111 1.18 0.60 11.32
N LEU A 112 1.05 0.23 10.05
CA LEU A 112 2.07 0.49 9.02
C LEU A 112 1.97 1.96 8.56
N VAL A 113 2.39 2.90 9.41
CA VAL A 113 2.25 4.35 9.20
C VAL A 113 3.50 5.04 8.67
N ALA A 114 4.64 4.36 8.71
CA ALA A 114 5.91 4.83 8.15
C ALA A 114 6.24 4.04 6.88
N LEU A 115 6.53 4.77 5.78
CA LEU A 115 6.96 4.13 4.54
C LEU A 115 8.38 3.57 4.72
N PRO A 116 8.64 2.27 4.45
CA PRO A 116 9.96 1.66 4.67
C PRO A 116 11.03 2.11 3.66
N TYR A 117 10.67 3.01 2.75
CA TYR A 117 11.56 3.61 1.76
C TYR A 117 11.66 5.13 1.96
N PRO A 118 12.40 5.63 2.96
CA PRO A 118 12.53 7.08 3.18
C PRO A 118 13.21 7.77 2.00
N THR A 119 14.02 7.05 1.24
CA THR A 119 14.61 7.54 -0.01
C THR A 119 14.75 6.42 -1.04
N VAL A 120 14.58 6.79 -2.31
CA VAL A 120 14.86 5.90 -3.44
C VAL A 120 15.77 6.59 -4.45
N ARG A 121 16.66 5.83 -5.08
CA ARG A 121 17.53 6.31 -6.16
C ARG A 121 17.12 5.63 -7.45
N LEU A 122 16.62 6.39 -8.39
CA LEU A 122 16.08 5.88 -9.64
C LEU A 122 16.89 6.39 -10.83
N ARG A 123 16.83 5.64 -11.91
CA ARG A 123 17.43 5.98 -13.19
C ARG A 123 16.34 6.10 -14.25
N LYS A 124 16.36 7.18 -15.01
CA LYS A 124 15.55 7.31 -16.22
C LYS A 124 16.20 6.58 -17.38
N ASN A 125 17.53 6.74 -17.50
CA ASN A 125 18.39 6.10 -18.50
C ASN A 125 19.80 5.86 -17.89
N LEU A 126 20.76 5.43 -18.69
CA LEU A 126 22.13 5.14 -18.23
C LEU A 126 22.81 6.33 -17.55
N PHE A 127 22.51 7.55 -17.98
CA PHE A 127 23.21 8.77 -17.54
C PHE A 127 22.44 9.57 -16.49
N GLN A 128 21.12 9.43 -16.45
CA GLN A 128 20.26 10.25 -15.57
C GLN A 128 19.81 9.46 -14.34
N ARG A 129 20.44 9.80 -13.21
CA ARG A 129 20.07 9.28 -11.88
C ARG A 129 19.51 10.42 -11.03
N LYS A 130 18.47 10.14 -10.27
CA LYS A 130 17.87 11.10 -9.35
C LYS A 130 17.55 10.43 -8.02
N LYS A 131 17.73 11.17 -6.92
CA LYS A 131 17.32 10.77 -5.59
C LYS A 131 15.95 11.36 -5.31
N PHE A 132 15.07 10.55 -4.77
CA PHE A 132 13.73 10.93 -4.36
C PHE A 132 13.55 10.62 -2.88
N TYR A 133 12.75 11.43 -2.21
CA TYR A 133 12.45 11.36 -0.79
C TYR A 133 10.99 10.97 -0.62
N GLY A 134 10.74 9.94 0.15
CA GLY A 134 9.41 9.48 0.52
C GLY A 134 8.72 10.44 1.50
N PRO A 135 7.42 10.22 1.73
CA PRO A 135 6.65 10.99 2.70
C PRO A 135 7.17 10.83 4.13
N GLN A 136 6.93 11.84 4.95
CA GLN A 136 7.14 11.72 6.38
C GLN A 136 6.14 10.74 7.01
N VAL A 137 6.43 10.32 8.24
CA VAL A 137 5.52 9.46 9.01
C VAL A 137 4.13 10.09 9.03
N LEU A 138 3.09 9.27 8.80
CA LEU A 138 1.70 9.73 8.70
C LEU A 138 1.47 10.79 7.62
N MET A 139 2.36 10.95 6.65
CA MET A 139 2.28 11.98 5.60
C MET A 139 2.17 13.41 6.15
N GLN A 140 2.87 13.74 7.24
CA GLN A 140 2.81 15.06 7.88
C GLN A 140 3.26 16.20 6.95
N ASP A 141 4.00 15.89 5.89
CA ASP A 141 4.46 16.84 4.85
C ASP A 141 3.50 17.00 3.67
N PHE A 142 2.30 16.41 3.74
CA PHE A 142 1.34 16.49 2.64
C PHE A 142 0.47 17.74 2.75
N SER A 143 0.32 18.45 1.63
CA SER A 143 -0.79 19.38 1.44
C SER A 143 -2.06 18.61 1.05
N TRP A 144 -3.22 19.25 1.24
CA TRP A 144 -4.51 18.70 0.85
C TRP A 144 -4.55 18.35 -0.64
N GLN A 145 -4.06 19.22 -1.51
CA GLN A 145 -3.99 18.98 -2.95
C GLN A 145 -3.17 17.73 -3.28
N ARG A 146 -1.97 17.59 -2.66
CA ARG A 146 -1.12 16.41 -2.88
C ARG A 146 -1.81 15.13 -2.45
N TYR A 147 -2.46 15.11 -1.28
CA TYR A 147 -3.21 13.97 -0.77
C TYR A 147 -4.32 13.54 -1.75
N ARG A 148 -5.12 14.49 -2.23
CA ARG A 148 -6.19 14.23 -3.20
C ARG A 148 -5.65 13.63 -4.49
N LEU A 149 -4.64 14.26 -5.09
CA LEU A 149 -4.06 13.78 -6.34
C LEU A 149 -3.50 12.36 -6.19
N VAL A 150 -2.85 12.05 -5.06
CA VAL A 150 -2.40 10.67 -4.78
C VAL A 150 -3.57 9.70 -4.76
N GLN A 151 -4.68 10.05 -4.11
CA GLN A 151 -5.89 9.21 -4.12
C GLN A 151 -6.49 9.04 -5.51
N ASP A 152 -6.62 10.13 -6.28
CA ASP A 152 -7.19 10.10 -7.62
C ASP A 152 -6.37 9.22 -8.58
N TYR A 153 -5.04 9.35 -8.56
CA TYR A 153 -4.15 8.51 -9.39
C TYR A 153 -4.16 7.05 -8.95
N LEU A 154 -4.27 6.76 -7.65
CA LEU A 154 -4.40 5.39 -7.17
C LEU A 154 -5.73 4.76 -7.59
N GLN A 155 -6.85 5.48 -7.49
CA GLN A 155 -8.15 5.01 -7.97
C GLN A 155 -8.15 4.77 -9.49
N LEU A 156 -7.53 5.69 -10.25
CA LEU A 156 -7.37 5.54 -11.68
C LEU A 156 -6.54 4.30 -12.02
N TYR A 157 -5.45 4.06 -11.29
CA TYR A 157 -4.62 2.86 -11.43
C TYR A 157 -5.46 1.58 -11.21
N TYR A 158 -6.24 1.49 -10.14
CA TYR A 158 -7.10 0.32 -9.89
C TYR A 158 -8.15 0.11 -10.99
N ARG A 159 -8.76 1.19 -11.49
CA ARG A 159 -9.69 1.09 -12.64
C ARG A 159 -8.97 0.52 -13.86
N GLN A 160 -7.75 0.95 -14.13
CA GLN A 160 -6.95 0.46 -15.26
C GLN A 160 -6.53 -1.00 -15.08
N GLN A 161 -6.20 -1.43 -13.86
CA GLN A 161 -5.93 -2.84 -13.55
C GLN A 161 -7.17 -3.72 -13.78
N ASN A 162 -8.33 -3.29 -13.34
CA ASN A 162 -9.60 -4.00 -13.62
C ASN A 162 -9.87 -4.14 -15.12
N MET A 163 -9.57 -3.09 -15.90
CA MET A 163 -9.67 -3.15 -17.37
C MET A 163 -8.66 -4.13 -17.97
N LEU A 164 -7.43 -4.21 -17.44
CA LEU A 164 -6.41 -5.20 -17.87
C LEU A 164 -6.88 -6.62 -17.59
N VAL A 165 -7.44 -6.90 -16.42
CA VAL A 165 -8.02 -8.21 -16.09
C VAL A 165 -9.15 -8.56 -17.08
N ALA A 166 -10.05 -7.62 -17.36
CA ALA A 166 -11.13 -7.83 -18.32
C ALA A 166 -10.63 -8.07 -19.77
N LEU A 167 -9.58 -7.37 -20.17
CA LEU A 167 -8.93 -7.57 -21.47
C LEU A 167 -8.17 -8.90 -21.54
N GLY A 168 -7.48 -9.29 -20.47
CA GLY A 168 -6.74 -10.56 -20.37
C GLY A 168 -7.63 -11.80 -20.53
N ARG A 169 -8.92 -11.70 -20.19
CA ARG A 169 -9.92 -12.77 -20.41
C ARG A 169 -10.35 -12.92 -21.88
N LYS A 170 -10.01 -11.94 -22.75
CA LYS A 170 -10.34 -11.99 -24.17
C LYS A 170 -9.34 -12.85 -24.96
N ASN A 171 -9.75 -13.34 -26.12
CA ASN A 171 -8.87 -14.11 -26.98
C ASN A 171 -7.69 -13.26 -27.47
N MET A 172 -6.53 -13.45 -26.88
CA MET A 172 -5.29 -12.71 -27.15
C MET A 172 -4.62 -13.08 -28.49
N ARG A 173 -5.10 -14.13 -29.18
CA ARG A 173 -4.67 -14.45 -30.56
C ARG A 173 -5.08 -13.37 -31.54
N ARG A 174 -6.21 -12.65 -31.27
CA ARG A 174 -6.65 -11.54 -32.09
C ARG A 174 -5.76 -10.31 -31.90
N LYS A 175 -5.14 -9.83 -32.98
CA LYS A 175 -4.24 -8.67 -33.00
C LYS A 175 -4.83 -7.45 -32.28
N LYS A 176 -6.12 -7.14 -32.52
CA LYS A 176 -6.85 -6.02 -31.89
C LYS A 176 -6.87 -6.13 -30.36
N ASN A 177 -7.16 -7.32 -29.81
CA ASN A 177 -7.21 -7.53 -28.36
C ASN A 177 -5.81 -7.38 -27.73
N ARG A 178 -4.78 -7.92 -28.38
CA ARG A 178 -3.40 -7.79 -27.93
C ARG A 178 -2.94 -6.33 -27.95
N GLN A 179 -3.27 -5.57 -28.99
CA GLN A 179 -2.95 -4.14 -29.06
C GLN A 179 -3.65 -3.36 -27.95
N ALA A 180 -4.95 -3.57 -27.73
CA ALA A 180 -5.71 -2.94 -26.66
C ALA A 180 -5.13 -3.27 -25.26
N PHE A 181 -4.69 -4.52 -25.04
CA PHE A 181 -4.06 -4.92 -23.79
C PHE A 181 -2.73 -4.19 -23.57
N VAL A 182 -1.86 -4.13 -24.58
CA VAL A 182 -0.56 -3.44 -24.51
C VAL A 182 -0.75 -1.94 -24.25
N GLU A 183 -1.70 -1.31 -24.95
CA GLU A 183 -2.00 0.11 -24.74
C GLU A 183 -2.51 0.36 -23.31
N GLN A 184 -3.42 -0.48 -22.81
CA GLN A 184 -3.93 -0.36 -21.46
C GLN A 184 -2.85 -0.59 -20.41
N MET A 185 -1.93 -1.53 -20.62
CA MET A 185 -0.78 -1.78 -19.77
C MET A 185 0.15 -0.56 -19.69
N LYS A 186 0.37 0.12 -20.83
CA LYS A 186 1.13 1.37 -20.89
C LYS A 186 0.45 2.45 -20.05
N LYS A 187 -0.86 2.67 -20.20
CA LYS A 187 -1.64 3.64 -19.43
C LYS A 187 -1.57 3.35 -17.92
N ALA A 188 -1.69 2.09 -17.52
CA ALA A 188 -1.57 1.69 -16.12
C ALA A 188 -0.17 1.97 -15.55
N THR A 189 0.89 1.71 -16.33
CA THR A 189 2.27 2.02 -15.94
C THR A 189 2.50 3.52 -15.79
N GLU A 190 2.00 4.33 -16.72
CA GLU A 190 2.09 5.78 -16.65
C GLU A 190 1.36 6.33 -15.41
N THR A 191 0.14 5.88 -15.16
CA THR A 191 -0.64 6.28 -13.97
C THR A 191 0.06 5.89 -12.67
N ARG A 192 0.59 4.67 -12.57
CA ARG A 192 1.40 4.21 -11.44
C ARG A 192 2.62 5.10 -11.24
N SER A 193 3.27 5.48 -12.32
CA SER A 193 4.49 6.31 -12.26
C SER A 193 4.19 7.72 -11.77
N VAL A 194 3.05 8.31 -12.14
CA VAL A 194 2.61 9.61 -11.61
C VAL A 194 2.25 9.47 -10.12
N PHE A 195 1.48 8.45 -9.74
CA PHE A 195 1.18 8.16 -8.33
C PHE A 195 2.46 8.10 -7.48
N LEU A 196 3.46 7.35 -7.93
CA LEU A 196 4.74 7.23 -7.21
C LEU A 196 5.51 8.56 -7.17
N SER A 197 5.49 9.35 -8.24
CA SER A 197 6.17 10.65 -8.27
C SER A 197 5.51 11.70 -7.38
N LEU A 198 4.22 11.57 -7.09
CA LEU A 198 3.50 12.35 -6.10
C LEU A 198 3.87 11.94 -4.66
N LEU A 199 4.18 10.66 -4.44
CA LEU A 199 4.62 10.16 -3.14
C LEU A 199 6.10 10.47 -2.86
N PHE A 200 6.96 10.39 -3.88
CA PHE A 200 8.39 10.53 -3.74
C PHE A 200 8.86 11.81 -4.44
N LEU A 201 9.22 12.81 -3.66
CA LEU A 201 9.63 14.12 -4.17
C LEU A 201 11.13 14.18 -4.42
N ALA A 202 11.52 14.86 -5.48
CA ALA A 202 12.92 15.14 -5.77
C ALA A 202 13.37 16.49 -5.17
N GLU A 203 14.67 16.62 -4.88
CA GLU A 203 15.27 17.92 -4.57
C GLU A 203 15.12 18.88 -5.76
N ARG A 204 14.75 20.11 -5.44
CA ARG A 204 14.63 21.23 -6.38
C ARG A 204 15.52 22.37 -5.93
N LYS A 205 16.03 23.13 -6.89
CA LYS A 205 16.68 24.41 -6.62
C LYS A 205 15.61 25.50 -6.64
N VAL A 206 15.26 26.01 -5.49
CA VAL A 206 14.30 27.11 -5.34
C VAL A 206 15.09 28.39 -5.02
N LEU A 207 14.68 29.51 -5.60
CA LEU A 207 15.22 30.81 -5.26
C LEU A 207 14.71 31.20 -3.89
N ASP A 208 15.60 31.36 -2.95
CA ASP A 208 15.29 31.90 -1.63
C ASP A 208 15.01 33.41 -1.78
N LYS A 209 13.79 33.82 -1.46
CA LYS A 209 13.33 35.22 -1.64
C LYS A 209 14.07 36.19 -0.74
N ASP A 210 14.53 35.74 0.43
CA ASP A 210 15.17 36.59 1.41
C ASP A 210 16.67 36.80 1.10
N THR A 211 17.31 35.75 0.58
CA THR A 211 18.76 35.78 0.32
C THR A 211 19.13 35.91 -1.16
N GLY A 212 18.18 35.80 -2.08
CA GLY A 212 18.40 35.76 -3.52
C GLY A 212 19.24 34.55 -4.00
N ARG A 213 19.57 33.61 -3.12
CA ARG A 213 20.39 32.43 -3.43
C ARG A 213 19.53 31.24 -3.77
N ARG A 214 20.03 30.38 -4.66
CA ARG A 214 19.38 29.10 -4.95
C ARG A 214 19.66 28.06 -3.84
N LYS A 215 18.61 27.69 -3.12
CA LYS A 215 18.65 26.63 -2.08
C LYS A 215 18.06 25.35 -2.63
N LYS A 216 18.67 24.21 -2.30
CA LYS A 216 18.06 22.89 -2.56
C LYS A 216 17.00 22.63 -1.50
N THR A 217 15.80 22.31 -1.93
CA THR A 217 14.70 21.93 -1.05
C THR A 217 13.90 20.77 -1.64
N VAL A 218 13.28 19.99 -0.76
CA VAL A 218 12.29 18.96 -1.14
C VAL A 218 10.93 19.59 -0.90
N SER A 219 10.28 20.01 -1.97
CA SER A 219 8.95 20.63 -1.90
C SER A 219 8.05 20.07 -2.99
N TYR A 220 6.76 19.99 -2.68
CA TYR A 220 5.75 19.56 -3.62
C TYR A 220 5.58 20.60 -4.74
N ASP A 221 5.49 20.10 -5.97
CA ASP A 221 5.12 20.82 -7.17
C ASP A 221 4.60 19.81 -8.18
N TYR A 222 3.35 19.96 -8.57
CA TYR A 222 2.67 19.00 -9.44
C TYR A 222 3.35 18.82 -10.79
N SER A 223 3.73 19.92 -11.44
CA SER A 223 4.39 19.88 -12.76
C SER A 223 5.71 19.12 -12.69
N ALA A 224 6.52 19.40 -11.65
CA ALA A 224 7.76 18.66 -11.41
C ALA A 224 7.52 17.17 -11.09
N CYS A 225 6.42 16.84 -10.41
CA CYS A 225 6.05 15.44 -10.19
C CYS A 225 5.71 14.72 -11.50
N VAL A 226 4.92 15.35 -12.38
CA VAL A 226 4.58 14.78 -13.70
C VAL A 226 5.83 14.58 -14.56
N GLU A 227 6.75 15.55 -14.60
CA GLU A 227 8.03 15.40 -15.29
C GLU A 227 8.90 14.28 -14.72
N ASN A 228 8.88 14.09 -13.40
CA ASN A 228 9.64 13.04 -12.72
C ASN A 228 9.03 11.65 -12.85
N ALA A 229 7.76 11.52 -13.24
CA ALA A 229 7.07 10.24 -13.31
C ALA A 229 7.82 9.20 -14.15
N GLN A 230 8.49 9.63 -15.23
CA GLN A 230 9.28 8.74 -16.10
C GLN A 230 10.43 8.00 -15.39
N TYR A 231 10.92 8.48 -14.24
CA TYR A 231 11.92 7.75 -13.44
C TYR A 231 11.32 6.53 -12.77
N PHE A 232 9.99 6.51 -12.54
CA PHE A 232 9.26 5.43 -11.87
C PHE A 232 8.72 4.36 -12.83
N ASN A 233 8.88 4.50 -14.14
CA ASN A 233 8.40 3.51 -15.13
C ASN A 233 8.94 2.09 -14.88
N ARG A 234 10.13 1.98 -14.28
CA ARG A 234 10.79 0.72 -13.93
C ARG A 234 10.90 0.54 -12.43
N PHE A 235 9.99 1.16 -11.66
CA PHE A 235 9.96 0.94 -10.22
C PHE A 235 9.64 -0.52 -9.94
N ASP A 236 10.37 -1.09 -9.00
CA ASP A 236 10.27 -2.49 -8.63
C ASP A 236 8.86 -2.83 -8.15
N GLU A 237 8.31 -3.96 -8.62
CA GLU A 237 6.93 -4.35 -8.35
C GLU A 237 6.70 -4.74 -6.89
N ILE A 238 7.68 -5.42 -6.27
CA ILE A 238 7.62 -5.80 -4.86
C ILE A 238 7.59 -4.54 -3.99
N LYS A 239 8.46 -3.58 -4.28
CA LYS A 239 8.47 -2.29 -3.57
C LYS A 239 7.19 -1.51 -3.79
N PHE A 240 6.62 -1.57 -4.98
CA PHE A 240 5.34 -0.95 -5.26
C PHE A 240 4.22 -1.57 -4.43
N GLN A 241 4.17 -2.91 -4.33
CA GLN A 241 3.21 -3.61 -3.48
C GLN A 241 3.37 -3.21 -1.99
N VAL A 242 4.60 -3.05 -1.51
CA VAL A 242 4.85 -2.53 -0.14
C VAL A 242 4.33 -1.10 0.02
N VAL A 243 4.47 -0.24 -1.00
CA VAL A 243 3.88 1.11 -0.99
C VAL A 243 2.36 1.05 -0.89
N LEU A 244 1.70 0.13 -1.59
CA LEU A 244 0.24 -0.07 -1.50
C LEU A 244 -0.18 -0.58 -0.12
N MET A 245 0.58 -1.51 0.48
CA MET A 245 0.34 -1.98 1.85
C MET A 245 0.46 -0.82 2.86
N TRP A 246 1.51 -0.02 2.75
CA TRP A 246 1.69 1.18 3.57
C TRP A 246 0.53 2.16 3.38
N TRP A 247 0.10 2.41 2.14
CA TRP A 247 -1.05 3.28 1.86
C TRP A 247 -2.33 2.77 2.54
N THR A 248 -2.58 1.46 2.49
CA THR A 248 -3.69 0.83 3.20
C THR A 248 -3.60 1.08 4.71
N GLY A 249 -2.41 0.95 5.29
CA GLY A 249 -2.18 1.24 6.71
C GLY A 249 -2.48 2.69 7.09
N ILE A 250 -2.06 3.65 6.24
CA ILE A 250 -2.39 5.08 6.40
C ILE A 250 -3.91 5.30 6.32
N MET A 251 -4.58 4.73 5.33
CA MET A 251 -6.03 4.89 5.18
C MET A 251 -6.80 4.31 6.38
N THR A 252 -6.38 3.16 6.89
CA THR A 252 -6.96 2.56 8.10
C THR A 252 -6.76 3.47 9.32
N TYR A 253 -5.55 4.05 9.47
CA TYR A 253 -5.29 5.03 10.53
C TYR A 253 -6.19 6.26 10.41
N LEU A 254 -6.33 6.84 9.21
CA LEU A 254 -7.17 8.02 8.97
C LEU A 254 -8.65 7.72 9.24
N GLN A 255 -9.15 6.56 8.81
CA GLN A 255 -10.52 6.12 9.09
C GLN A 255 -10.80 5.98 10.59
N THR A 256 -9.82 5.50 11.34
CA THR A 256 -9.93 5.38 12.81
C THR A 256 -9.88 6.76 13.48
N LYS A 257 -9.03 7.65 12.98
CA LYS A 257 -8.83 8.99 13.56
C LYS A 257 -9.96 9.96 13.21
N PHE A 258 -10.56 9.85 12.02
CA PHE A 258 -11.59 10.73 11.49
C PHE A 258 -12.84 9.93 11.08
N PRO A 259 -13.53 9.26 12.02
CA PRO A 259 -14.59 8.31 11.71
C PRO A 259 -15.81 8.94 11.01
N HIS A 260 -16.12 10.22 11.27
CA HIS A 260 -17.27 10.89 10.64
C HIS A 260 -16.97 11.32 9.21
N VAL A 261 -15.72 11.69 8.90
CA VAL A 261 -15.28 12.01 7.53
C VAL A 261 -15.31 10.77 6.64
N PHE A 262 -14.86 9.63 7.17
CA PHE A 262 -14.77 8.36 6.43
C PHE A 262 -15.97 7.43 6.67
N LYS A 263 -17.04 7.93 7.32
CA LYS A 263 -18.27 7.17 7.49
C LYS A 263 -18.79 6.75 6.12
N THR A 264 -18.83 5.46 5.88
CA THR A 264 -19.54 4.92 4.72
C THR A 264 -21.03 5.17 4.96
N THR A 265 -21.56 6.23 4.36
CA THR A 265 -23.02 6.35 4.22
C THR A 265 -23.45 5.17 3.35
N ASP A 266 -24.51 4.45 3.77
CA ASP A 266 -25.23 3.46 2.96
C ASP A 266 -25.90 4.14 1.75
N VAL A 267 -25.14 4.91 1.01
CA VAL A 267 -25.57 5.46 -0.27
C VAL A 267 -25.65 4.27 -1.21
N LYS A 268 -26.90 3.88 -1.55
CA LYS A 268 -27.23 2.86 -2.53
C LYS A 268 -26.18 2.91 -3.62
N ALA A 269 -25.49 1.79 -3.84
CA ALA A 269 -24.30 1.63 -4.69
C ALA A 269 -24.46 2.06 -6.17
N ASN A 270 -25.60 2.68 -6.52
CA ASN A 270 -26.01 3.08 -7.87
C ASN A 270 -25.87 4.59 -8.19
N ALA A 271 -25.51 5.43 -7.20
CA ALA A 271 -25.26 6.83 -7.53
C ALA A 271 -23.83 6.95 -8.07
N LYS A 272 -23.68 7.22 -9.35
CA LYS A 272 -22.40 7.66 -9.94
C LYS A 272 -22.05 9.02 -9.34
N VAL A 273 -21.45 9.01 -8.17
CA VAL A 273 -20.98 10.23 -7.50
C VAL A 273 -19.79 10.75 -8.29
N ASN A 274 -19.95 11.94 -8.86
CA ASN A 274 -18.85 12.61 -9.55
C ASN A 274 -17.84 13.14 -8.50
N PRO A 275 -16.59 12.66 -8.49
CA PRO A 275 -15.59 13.11 -7.51
C PRO A 275 -15.37 14.61 -7.51
N LEU A 276 -15.48 15.29 -8.67
CA LEU A 276 -15.35 16.73 -8.79
C LEU A 276 -16.48 17.48 -8.08
N GLU A 277 -17.72 16.96 -8.15
CA GLU A 277 -18.87 17.55 -7.43
C GLU A 277 -18.73 17.39 -5.91
N VAL A 278 -18.27 16.22 -5.44
CA VAL A 278 -17.98 16.00 -4.02
C VAL A 278 -16.94 16.99 -3.54
N TYR A 279 -15.87 17.16 -4.30
CA TYR A 279 -14.83 18.11 -3.97
C TYR A 279 -15.34 19.57 -3.95
N ALA A 280 -16.08 19.99 -4.98
CA ALA A 280 -16.62 21.33 -5.06
C ALA A 280 -17.56 21.64 -3.88
N ARG A 281 -18.43 20.67 -3.49
CA ARG A 281 -19.30 20.81 -2.31
C ARG A 281 -18.49 20.90 -1.02
N MET A 282 -17.43 20.11 -0.91
CA MET A 282 -16.56 20.13 0.27
C MET A 282 -15.80 21.45 0.35
N ALA A 283 -15.20 21.94 -0.75
CA ALA A 283 -14.53 23.25 -0.80
C ALA A 283 -15.48 24.38 -0.41
N ALA A 284 -16.70 24.41 -0.97
CA ALA A 284 -17.74 25.39 -0.62
C ALA A 284 -18.16 25.29 0.86
N THR A 285 -18.21 24.07 1.42
CA THR A 285 -18.50 23.88 2.84
C THR A 285 -17.38 24.44 3.72
N MET A 286 -16.12 24.19 3.36
CA MET A 286 -14.95 24.71 4.08
C MET A 286 -14.87 26.23 3.99
N GLU A 287 -15.12 26.80 2.82
CA GLU A 287 -15.20 28.27 2.63
C GLU A 287 -16.28 28.87 3.52
N LYS A 288 -17.47 28.29 3.53
CA LYS A 288 -18.61 28.77 4.33
C LYS A 288 -18.37 28.68 5.85
N HIS A 289 -17.76 27.59 6.33
CA HIS A 289 -17.62 27.33 7.77
C HIS A 289 -16.32 27.89 8.36
N ILE A 290 -15.26 27.97 7.58
CA ILE A 290 -13.91 28.30 8.07
C ILE A 290 -13.33 29.56 7.36
N GLY A 291 -13.95 30.01 6.28
CA GLY A 291 -13.50 31.17 5.51
C GLY A 291 -12.19 30.91 4.75
N ILE A 292 -11.91 29.66 4.40
CA ILE A 292 -10.72 29.26 3.66
C ILE A 292 -11.11 29.08 2.19
N ASP A 293 -10.51 29.89 1.30
CA ASP A 293 -10.68 29.74 -0.14
C ASP A 293 -10.02 28.48 -0.69
N GLU A 294 -10.32 28.13 -1.94
CA GLU A 294 -9.83 26.89 -2.57
C GLU A 294 -8.30 26.85 -2.68
N GLU A 295 -7.65 27.98 -2.98
CA GLU A 295 -6.19 28.03 -3.13
C GLU A 295 -5.50 27.77 -1.78
N ARG A 296 -5.97 28.41 -0.74
CA ARG A 296 -5.47 28.21 0.62
C ARG A 296 -5.74 26.81 1.12
N LEU A 297 -6.95 26.27 0.86
CA LEU A 297 -7.31 24.89 1.19
C LEU A 297 -6.38 23.88 0.52
N ASN A 298 -6.07 24.06 -0.75
CA ASN A 298 -5.18 23.15 -1.49
C ASN A 298 -3.75 23.13 -0.93
N ASN A 299 -3.28 24.24 -0.37
CA ASN A 299 -1.94 24.37 0.21
C ASN A 299 -1.89 24.00 1.70
N GLU A 300 -3.05 23.89 2.36
CA GLU A 300 -3.13 23.53 3.79
C GLU A 300 -2.69 22.09 4.04
N ASN A 301 -2.18 21.84 5.25
CA ASN A 301 -1.85 20.49 5.67
C ASN A 301 -3.12 19.61 5.69
N PHE A 302 -3.07 18.44 5.04
CA PHE A 302 -4.24 17.61 4.87
C PHE A 302 -4.82 17.08 6.21
N HIS A 303 -4.01 16.90 7.26
CA HIS A 303 -4.51 16.52 8.58
C HIS A 303 -5.35 17.63 9.21
N ILE A 304 -4.96 18.89 9.01
CA ILE A 304 -5.74 20.06 9.47
C ILE A 304 -7.08 20.11 8.74
N VAL A 305 -7.05 19.90 7.41
CA VAL A 305 -8.28 19.86 6.61
C VAL A 305 -9.20 18.73 7.07
N LEU A 306 -8.67 17.51 7.29
CA LEU A 306 -9.47 16.39 7.80
C LEU A 306 -10.02 16.66 9.19
N GLN A 307 -9.26 17.32 10.08
CA GLN A 307 -9.75 17.69 11.41
C GLN A 307 -10.93 18.65 11.32
N HIS A 308 -10.85 19.69 10.51
CA HIS A 308 -11.95 20.61 10.29
C HIS A 308 -13.18 19.92 9.71
N MET A 309 -13.01 18.99 8.78
CA MET A 309 -14.11 18.20 8.23
C MET A 309 -14.76 17.31 9.29
N GLU A 310 -13.99 16.71 10.17
CA GLU A 310 -14.47 15.91 11.29
C GLU A 310 -15.30 16.76 12.26
N ASP A 311 -14.78 17.94 12.62
CA ASP A 311 -15.46 18.87 13.53
C ASP A 311 -16.81 19.35 12.95
N ILE A 312 -16.84 19.67 11.66
CA ILE A 312 -18.10 20.04 10.95
C ILE A 312 -19.08 18.87 10.93
N ALA A 313 -18.61 17.65 10.66
CA ALA A 313 -19.47 16.47 10.63
C ALA A 313 -20.07 16.15 11.99
N VAL A 314 -19.28 16.21 13.06
CA VAL A 314 -19.73 16.03 14.45
C VAL A 314 -20.78 17.08 14.81
N THR A 315 -20.51 18.36 14.54
CA THR A 315 -21.43 19.47 14.81
C THR A 315 -22.77 19.28 14.08
N ASN A 316 -22.73 18.88 12.81
CA ASN A 316 -23.96 18.62 12.06
C ASN A 316 -24.77 17.45 12.63
N GLU A 317 -24.13 16.37 13.07
CA GLU A 317 -24.82 15.25 13.72
C GLU A 317 -25.47 15.65 15.05
N GLU A 318 -24.83 16.53 15.82
CA GLU A 318 -25.41 17.05 17.08
C GLU A 318 -26.64 17.92 16.81
N TYR A 319 -26.58 18.81 15.80
CA TYR A 319 -27.75 19.60 15.39
C TYR A 319 -28.91 18.74 14.93
N GLU A 320 -28.66 17.68 14.17
CA GLU A 320 -29.71 16.76 13.74
C GLU A 320 -30.34 15.98 14.90
N LYS A 321 -29.56 15.62 15.91
CA LYS A 321 -30.10 14.99 17.16
C LYS A 321 -30.96 15.93 17.96
N ILE A 322 -30.64 17.22 18.04
CA ILE A 322 -31.41 18.23 18.73
C ILE A 322 -32.74 18.47 18.02
N LYS A 323 -32.76 18.54 16.69
CA LYS A 323 -33.98 18.74 15.88
C LYS A 323 -34.97 17.57 15.98
N ARG A 324 -34.51 16.37 16.30
CA ARG A 324 -35.34 15.15 16.41
C ARG A 324 -35.92 14.95 17.81
N LYS A 325 -35.51 15.73 18.80
CA LYS A 325 -36.09 15.80 20.15
C LYS A 325 -37.13 16.87 20.22
#